data_3308ac6087e4af9121881dcf32a72f1d
#
_entry.id   3308ac6087e4af9121881dcf32a72f1d
#
_cell.length_a   1.000
_cell.length_b   1.000
_cell.length_c   1.000
_cell.angle_alpha   90.00
_cell.angle_beta   90.00
_cell.angle_gamma   90.00
#
_symmetry.space_group_name_H-M   'P 1'
#
loop_
_entity.id
_entity.type
_entity.pdbx_description
1 polymer ?
#
loop_
_entity_poly.entity_id
_entity_poly.type
_entity_poly.pdbx_seq_one_letter_code
_entity_poly.pdbx_strand_id
1 'polypeptide(L)'
;MNIDNAKSQMRKGMLEYCIMLLLRHRAAYASDIIASLKEAELIVVEGTLYPLLTRLKKDGLLGYEWQESTQGPPRKYYTLTPDGEATLSELDKAWQEIAHTVTVLKNLKPNE
;
A
#
# COMPACT_ATOMS: atom_id res chain seq x y z
N MET A 1 -22.86 11.45 -8.96
CA MET A 1 -21.56 10.78 -8.72
C MET A 1 -21.79 9.33 -8.37
N ASN A 2 -21.06 8.44 -8.99
CA ASN A 2 -21.07 7.02 -8.60
C ASN A 2 -20.18 6.84 -7.37
N ILE A 3 -20.77 6.50 -6.24
CA ILE A 3 -20.04 6.40 -4.95
C ILE A 3 -19.03 5.25 -4.98
N ASP A 4 -19.36 4.13 -5.60
CA ASP A 4 -18.41 3.00 -5.68
C ASP A 4 -17.17 3.37 -6.50
N ASN A 5 -17.35 4.11 -7.60
CA ASN A 5 -16.23 4.61 -8.38
C ASN A 5 -15.39 5.61 -7.58
N ALA A 6 -16.02 6.51 -6.84
CA ALA A 6 -15.32 7.48 -6.02
C ALA A 6 -14.48 6.79 -4.95
N LYS A 7 -15.04 5.79 -4.27
CA LYS A 7 -14.31 4.98 -3.28
C LYS A 7 -13.14 4.24 -3.91
N SER A 8 -13.34 3.67 -5.10
CA SER A 8 -12.26 2.98 -5.83
C SER A 8 -11.12 3.92 -6.17
N GLN A 9 -11.42 5.13 -6.61
CA GLN A 9 -10.39 6.13 -6.92
C GLN A 9 -9.61 6.54 -5.67
N MET A 10 -10.29 6.72 -4.55
CA MET A 10 -9.62 7.04 -3.27
C MET A 10 -8.70 5.91 -2.83
N ARG A 11 -9.17 4.66 -2.86
CA ARG A 11 -8.37 3.48 -2.50
C ARG A 11 -7.16 3.32 -3.41
N LYS A 12 -7.34 3.56 -4.70
CA LYS A 12 -6.29 3.38 -5.70
C LYS A 12 -5.06 4.25 -5.39
N GLY A 13 -5.27 5.47 -4.94
CA GLY A 13 -4.17 6.35 -4.52
C GLY A 13 -3.47 5.90 -3.25
N MET A 14 -4.10 5.02 -2.46
CA MET A 14 -3.57 4.57 -1.17
C MET A 14 -2.87 3.21 -1.23
N LEU A 15 -3.01 2.46 -2.33
CA LEU A 15 -2.53 1.07 -2.39
C LEU A 15 -1.03 0.93 -2.14
N GLU A 16 -0.21 1.70 -2.82
CA GLU A 16 1.25 1.60 -2.66
C GLU A 16 1.67 1.95 -1.24
N TYR A 17 1.07 2.97 -0.66
CA TYR A 17 1.32 3.35 0.72
C TYR A 17 0.96 2.22 1.68
N CYS A 18 -0.22 1.61 1.52
CA CYS A 18 -0.68 0.51 2.38
C CYS A 18 0.18 -0.74 2.24
N ILE A 19 0.63 -1.07 1.02
CA ILE A 19 1.56 -2.18 0.80
C ILE A 19 2.86 -1.94 1.57
N MET A 20 3.42 -0.75 1.47
CA MET A 20 4.67 -0.40 2.14
C MET A 20 4.51 -0.38 3.67
N LEU A 21 3.36 0.10 4.18
CA LEU A 21 3.05 0.04 5.61
C LEU A 21 3.07 -1.40 6.14
N LEU A 22 2.46 -2.32 5.41
CA LEU A 22 2.47 -3.73 5.78
C LEU A 22 3.90 -4.26 5.83
N LEU A 23 4.68 -3.99 4.79
CA LEU A 23 6.05 -4.49 4.67
C LEU A 23 7.03 -3.82 5.65
N ARG A 24 6.68 -2.67 6.22
CA ARG A 24 7.42 -2.09 7.34
C ARG A 24 7.44 -3.03 8.54
N HIS A 25 6.34 -3.74 8.77
CA HIS A 25 6.18 -4.59 9.93
C HIS A 25 6.70 -6.01 9.72
N ARG A 26 6.63 -6.52 8.49
CA ARG A 26 7.06 -7.89 8.18
C ARG A 26 7.23 -8.11 6.68
N ALA A 27 8.18 -8.97 6.34
CA ALA A 27 8.30 -9.48 4.98
C ALA A 27 7.10 -10.39 4.66
N ALA A 28 6.72 -10.48 3.40
CA ALA A 28 5.51 -11.20 3.02
C ALA A 28 5.52 -11.67 1.57
N TYR A 29 4.82 -12.77 1.31
CA TYR A 29 4.49 -13.21 -0.05
C TYR A 29 3.33 -12.35 -0.59
N ALA A 30 3.15 -12.32 -1.91
CA ALA A 30 2.04 -11.60 -2.52
C ALA A 30 0.67 -12.05 -1.98
N SER A 31 0.50 -13.37 -1.77
CA SER A 31 -0.74 -13.91 -1.20
C SER A 31 -1.01 -13.41 0.23
N ASP A 32 0.05 -13.24 1.03
CA ASP A 32 -0.06 -12.70 2.39
C ASP A 32 -0.40 -11.23 2.37
N ILE A 33 0.15 -10.49 1.41
CA ILE A 33 -0.15 -9.06 1.24
C ILE A 33 -1.64 -8.90 0.94
N ILE A 34 -2.17 -9.67 -0.01
CA ILE A 34 -3.59 -9.64 -0.36
C ILE A 34 -4.45 -9.96 0.86
N ALA A 35 -4.12 -11.02 1.58
CA ALA A 35 -4.88 -11.45 2.77
C ALA A 35 -4.86 -10.41 3.88
N SER A 36 -3.68 -9.81 4.15
CA SER A 36 -3.54 -8.81 5.20
C SER A 36 -4.26 -7.50 4.85
N LEU A 37 -4.22 -7.08 3.60
CA LEU A 37 -4.96 -5.90 3.16
C LEU A 37 -6.46 -6.13 3.26
N LYS A 38 -6.92 -7.34 2.91
CA LYS A 38 -8.33 -7.70 3.03
C LYS A 38 -8.81 -7.67 4.49
N GLU A 39 -8.00 -8.16 5.42
CA GLU A 39 -8.30 -8.08 6.85
C GLU A 39 -8.43 -6.62 7.30
N ALA A 40 -7.65 -5.72 6.72
CA ALA A 40 -7.74 -4.28 6.98
C ALA A 40 -8.82 -3.60 6.10
N GLU A 41 -9.68 -4.39 5.49
CA GLU A 41 -10.81 -3.91 4.67
C GLU A 41 -10.40 -3.20 3.38
N LEU A 42 -9.20 -3.50 2.86
CA LEU A 42 -8.74 -3.01 1.57
C LEU A 42 -8.58 -4.19 0.62
N ILE A 43 -9.59 -4.42 -0.22
CA ILE A 43 -9.60 -5.55 -1.14
C ILE A 43 -8.79 -5.19 -2.39
N VAL A 44 -7.79 -6.01 -2.70
CA VAL A 44 -6.98 -5.90 -3.90
C VAL A 44 -6.86 -7.28 -4.55
N VAL A 45 -6.93 -7.33 -5.87
CA VAL A 45 -6.77 -8.56 -6.64
C VAL A 45 -5.35 -8.68 -7.18
N GLU A 46 -4.92 -9.91 -7.51
CA GLU A 46 -3.57 -10.16 -8.01
C GLU A 46 -3.21 -9.31 -9.23
N GLY A 47 -4.16 -9.16 -10.17
CA GLY A 47 -3.96 -8.36 -11.37
C GLY A 47 -3.64 -6.89 -11.10
N THR A 48 -4.04 -6.37 -9.94
CA THR A 48 -3.72 -5.01 -9.51
C THR A 48 -2.44 -4.99 -8.67
N LEU A 49 -2.27 -5.98 -7.81
CA LEU A 49 -1.13 -6.02 -6.88
C LEU A 49 0.21 -6.22 -7.58
N TYR A 50 0.32 -7.21 -8.48
CA TYR A 50 1.61 -7.54 -9.10
C TYR A 50 2.25 -6.38 -9.86
N PRO A 51 1.52 -5.59 -10.67
CA PRO A 51 2.11 -4.41 -11.29
C PRO A 51 2.64 -3.37 -10.30
N LEU A 52 1.97 -3.21 -9.15
CA LEU A 52 2.42 -2.30 -8.09
C LEU A 52 3.70 -2.79 -7.44
N LEU A 53 3.78 -4.09 -7.14
CA LEU A 53 4.98 -4.69 -6.56
C LEU A 53 6.17 -4.57 -7.52
N THR A 54 5.94 -4.80 -8.82
CA THR A 54 6.97 -4.66 -9.85
C THR A 54 7.48 -3.23 -9.91
N ARG A 55 6.59 -2.25 -9.91
CA ARG A 55 6.95 -0.83 -9.95
C ARG A 55 7.74 -0.41 -8.71
N LEU A 56 7.28 -0.79 -7.52
CA LEU A 56 7.97 -0.47 -6.27
C LEU A 56 9.36 -1.11 -6.21
N LYS A 57 9.49 -2.34 -6.72
CA LYS A 57 10.78 -3.02 -6.82
C LYS A 57 11.70 -2.28 -7.78
N LYS A 58 11.19 -1.89 -8.95
CA LYS A 58 11.96 -1.15 -9.96
C LYS A 58 12.45 0.18 -9.42
N ASP A 59 11.64 0.85 -8.61
CA ASP A 59 11.99 2.13 -7.99
C ASP A 59 12.94 1.97 -6.80
N GLY A 60 13.31 0.75 -6.45
CA GLY A 60 14.26 0.49 -5.37
C GLY A 60 13.65 0.54 -3.97
N LEU A 61 12.32 0.61 -3.86
CA LEU A 61 11.63 0.73 -2.57
C LEU A 61 11.33 -0.63 -1.94
N LEU A 62 11.21 -1.67 -2.74
CA LEU A 62 11.06 -3.06 -2.30
C LEU A 62 12.21 -3.92 -2.83
N GLY A 63 12.55 -4.94 -2.05
CA GLY A 63 13.39 -6.04 -2.49
C GLY A 63 12.60 -7.33 -2.36
N TYR A 64 13.18 -8.43 -2.80
CA TYR A 64 12.61 -9.74 -2.52
C TYR A 64 13.69 -10.82 -2.52
N GLU A 65 13.36 -11.91 -1.85
CA GLU A 65 14.14 -13.15 -1.90
C GLU A 65 13.23 -14.25 -2.42
N TRP A 66 13.81 -15.16 -3.21
CA TRP A 66 13.10 -16.36 -3.61
C TRP A 66 13.07 -17.34 -2.43
N GLN A 67 11.89 -17.85 -2.12
CA GLN A 67 11.69 -18.86 -1.10
C GLN A 67 11.18 -20.13 -1.77
N GLU A 68 11.81 -21.25 -1.48
CA GLU A 68 11.35 -22.55 -1.97
C GLU A 68 10.03 -22.91 -1.32
N SER A 69 9.16 -23.55 -2.11
CA SER A 69 7.88 -24.05 -1.64
C SER A 69 7.85 -25.57 -1.80
N THR A 70 7.41 -26.27 -0.75
CA THR A 70 7.26 -27.74 -0.81
C THR A 70 6.08 -28.17 -1.68
N GLN A 71 5.20 -27.27 -2.05
CA GLN A 71 3.96 -27.56 -2.76
C GLN A 71 3.81 -26.83 -4.09
N GLY A 72 4.88 -26.29 -4.63
CA GLY A 72 4.80 -25.55 -5.89
C GLY A 72 6.10 -24.85 -6.25
N PRO A 73 6.06 -23.96 -7.23
CA PRO A 73 7.24 -23.20 -7.63
C PRO A 73 7.71 -22.27 -6.52
N PRO A 74 8.98 -21.84 -6.56
CA PRO A 74 9.48 -20.84 -5.63
C PRO A 74 8.64 -19.57 -5.66
N ARG A 75 8.54 -18.88 -4.52
CA ARG A 75 7.78 -17.65 -4.38
C ARG A 75 8.68 -16.51 -3.94
N LYS A 76 8.31 -15.30 -4.34
CA LYS A 76 9.01 -14.08 -3.92
C LYS A 76 8.53 -13.66 -2.53
N TYR A 77 9.49 -13.43 -1.64
CA TYR A 77 9.25 -12.96 -0.28
C TYR A 77 9.68 -11.49 -0.24
N TYR A 78 8.72 -10.58 -0.27
CA TYR A 78 8.98 -9.15 -0.41
C TYR A 78 9.38 -8.49 0.89
N THR A 79 10.30 -7.55 0.80
CA THR A 79 10.79 -6.76 1.94
C THR A 79 10.83 -5.29 1.57
N LEU A 80 10.74 -4.43 2.58
CA LEU A 80 10.93 -3.00 2.42
C LEU A 80 12.44 -2.70 2.49
N THR A 81 12.96 -1.97 1.51
CA THR A 81 14.39 -1.57 1.49
C THR A 81 14.63 -0.35 2.40
N PRO A 82 15.90 0.00 2.73
CA PRO A 82 16.18 1.26 3.40
C PRO A 82 15.65 2.49 2.67
N ASP A 83 15.73 2.52 1.33
CA ASP A 83 15.13 3.58 0.53
C ASP A 83 13.61 3.56 0.63
N GLY A 84 13.01 2.37 0.70
CA GLY A 84 11.59 2.20 0.95
C GLY A 84 11.17 2.76 2.30
N GLU A 85 11.97 2.53 3.35
CA GLU A 85 11.73 3.09 4.68
C GLU A 85 11.74 4.63 4.65
N ALA A 86 12.73 5.22 3.98
CA ALA A 86 12.84 6.67 3.86
C ALA A 86 11.63 7.26 3.12
N THR A 87 11.26 6.64 2.00
CA THR A 87 10.09 7.05 1.22
C THR A 87 8.81 6.91 2.03
N LEU A 88 8.67 5.81 2.78
CA LEU A 88 7.49 5.57 3.61
C LEU A 88 7.32 6.63 4.69
N SER A 89 8.44 7.09 5.28
CA SER A 89 8.40 8.19 6.25
C SER A 89 7.86 9.48 5.63
N GLU A 90 8.23 9.77 4.38
CA GLU A 90 7.69 10.92 3.67
C GLU A 90 6.20 10.74 3.34
N LEU A 91 5.79 9.52 2.99
CA LEU A 91 4.38 9.21 2.74
C LEU A 91 3.54 9.32 4.02
N ASP A 92 4.09 8.95 5.17
CA ASP A 92 3.43 9.14 6.46
C ASP A 92 3.12 10.63 6.70
N LYS A 93 4.08 11.50 6.40
CA LYS A 93 3.88 12.95 6.52
C LYS A 93 2.83 13.45 5.54
N ALA A 94 2.90 13.00 4.30
CA ALA A 94 1.94 13.37 3.27
C ALA A 94 0.51 12.95 3.66
N TRP A 95 0.35 11.75 4.20
CA TRP A 95 -0.94 11.28 4.70
C TRP A 95 -1.47 12.16 5.85
N GLN A 96 -0.61 12.51 6.81
CA GLN A 96 -0.99 13.37 7.92
C GLN A 96 -1.42 14.74 7.43
N GLU A 97 -0.73 15.32 6.44
CA GLU A 97 -1.09 16.59 5.84
C GLU A 97 -2.45 16.55 5.16
N ILE A 98 -2.71 15.50 4.36
CA ILE A 98 -4.00 15.32 3.68
C ILE A 98 -5.12 15.13 4.70
N ALA A 99 -4.91 14.29 5.71
CA ALA A 99 -5.88 14.05 6.76
C ALA A 99 -6.20 15.33 7.53
N HIS A 100 -5.18 16.13 7.82
CA HIS A 100 -5.36 17.43 8.48
C HIS A 100 -6.20 18.38 7.61
N THR A 101 -5.89 18.47 6.33
CA THR A 101 -6.63 19.31 5.37
C THR A 101 -8.11 18.91 5.37
N VAL A 102 -8.39 17.61 5.28
CA VAL A 102 -9.77 17.10 5.28
C VAL A 102 -10.47 17.49 6.59
N THR A 103 -9.79 17.32 7.72
CA THR A 103 -10.33 17.67 9.03
C THR A 103 -10.68 19.16 9.13
N VAL A 104 -9.76 20.01 8.67
CA VAL A 104 -9.99 21.47 8.65
C VAL A 104 -11.25 21.80 7.84
N LEU A 105 -11.33 21.25 6.61
CA LEU A 105 -12.44 21.53 5.71
C LEU A 105 -13.78 21.03 6.24
N LYS A 106 -13.79 19.86 6.89
CA LYS A 106 -15.02 19.32 7.51
C LYS A 106 -15.52 20.20 8.65
N ASN A 107 -14.63 20.93 9.30
CA ASN A 107 -14.94 21.71 10.50
C ASN A 107 -15.04 23.21 10.24
N LEU A 108 -15.07 23.63 8.98
CA LEU A 108 -15.30 25.05 8.65
C LEU A 108 -16.65 25.48 9.18
N LYS A 109 -16.68 26.70 9.71
CA LYS A 109 -17.93 27.32 10.14
C LYS A 109 -18.63 27.94 8.94
N PRO A 110 -19.98 28.06 8.99
CA PRO A 110 -20.70 28.79 7.94
C PRO A 110 -20.11 30.21 7.78
N ASN A 111 -19.96 30.69 6.54
CA ASN A 111 -19.45 32.02 6.20
C ASN A 111 -17.93 32.22 6.35
N GLU A 112 -17.17 31.15 6.48
CA GLU A 112 -15.69 31.18 6.41
C GLU A 112 -15.17 31.00 5.01
#